data_a4a4b48855207bb328e236108f976c2f
#
_entry.id   a4a4b48855207bb328e236108f976c2f
#
_cell.length_a   1.000
_cell.length_b   1.000
_cell.length_c   1.000
_cell.angle_alpha   90.00
_cell.angle_beta   90.00
_cell.angle_gamma   90.00
#
_symmetry.space_group_name_H-M   'P 1'
#
loop_
_entity.id
_entity.type
_entity.pdbx_description
1 polymer ?
#
loop_
_entity_poly.entity_id
_entity_poly.type
_entity_poly.pdbx_seq_one_letter_code
_entity_poly.pdbx_strand_id
1 'polypeptide(L)' 'MLIVTSHANENVINRSFSMLSEYYDGKKVYQVIKPKHYLSIHVSLRWRLLSKDKGRRWVLMTHERYNKQIKF' A
#
# COMPACT_ATOMS: atom_id res chain seq x y z
N MET A 1 8.86 -6.84 0.16
CA MET A 1 8.14 -7.68 1.14
C MET A 1 6.74 -7.14 1.36
N LEU A 2 5.75 -7.99 1.30
CA LEU A 2 4.35 -7.62 1.55
C LEU A 2 3.87 -8.22 2.87
N ILE A 3 3.28 -7.38 3.71
CA ILE A 3 2.69 -7.78 4.99
C ILE A 3 1.19 -7.54 4.93
N VAL A 4 0.38 -8.54 5.25
CA VAL A 4 -1.08 -8.41 5.31
C VAL A 4 -1.50 -8.31 6.77
N THR A 5 -2.10 -7.18 7.16
CA THR A 5 -2.46 -6.90 8.55
C THR A 5 -3.94 -7.13 8.88
N SER A 6 -4.74 -7.44 7.87
CA SER A 6 -6.18 -7.67 8.03
C SER A 6 -6.60 -8.80 7.10
N HIS A 7 -7.80 -9.34 7.33
CA HIS A 7 -8.33 -10.43 6.49
C HIS A 7 -8.72 -9.88 5.11
N ALA A 8 -7.76 -9.89 4.20
CA ALA A 8 -8.00 -9.57 2.80
C ALA A 8 -8.34 -10.85 2.05
N ASN A 9 -9.30 -10.77 1.13
CA ASN A 9 -9.59 -11.90 0.28
C ASN A 9 -8.48 -12.10 -0.76
N GLU A 10 -8.48 -13.26 -1.40
CA GLU A 10 -7.47 -13.65 -2.37
C GLU A 10 -7.37 -12.65 -3.53
N ASN A 11 -8.51 -12.13 -4.01
CA ASN A 11 -8.52 -11.16 -5.11
C ASN A 11 -7.79 -9.87 -4.75
N VAL A 12 -7.98 -9.39 -3.52
CA VAL A 12 -7.29 -8.18 -3.04
C VAL A 12 -5.79 -8.44 -2.93
N ILE A 13 -5.40 -9.60 -2.40
CA ILE A 13 -3.98 -9.97 -2.27
C ILE A 13 -3.34 -10.06 -3.64
N ASN A 14 -3.98 -10.73 -4.60
CA ASN A 14 -3.46 -10.86 -5.95
C ASN A 14 -3.34 -9.50 -6.64
N ARG A 15 -4.32 -8.62 -6.47
CA ARG A 15 -4.26 -7.26 -7.00
C ARG A 15 -3.11 -6.47 -6.37
N SER A 16 -2.86 -6.66 -5.08
CA SER A 16 -1.73 -6.01 -4.39
C SER A 16 -0.40 -6.44 -5.01
N PHE A 17 -0.21 -7.71 -5.28
CA PHE A 17 1.00 -8.20 -5.95
C PHE A 17 1.15 -7.60 -7.35
N SER A 18 0.05 -7.52 -8.11
CA SER A 18 0.07 -6.90 -9.44
C SER A 18 0.48 -5.43 -9.38
N MET A 19 -0.06 -4.68 -8.43
CA MET A 19 0.29 -3.26 -8.24
C MET A 19 1.75 -3.09 -7.84
N LEU A 20 2.25 -3.96 -6.96
CA LEU A 20 3.65 -3.93 -6.56
C LEU A 20 4.58 -4.29 -7.71
N SER A 21 4.20 -5.23 -8.55
CA SER A 21 4.96 -5.57 -9.75
C SER A 21 5.11 -4.35 -10.66
N GLU A 22 4.04 -3.61 -10.87
CA GLU A 22 4.09 -2.37 -11.66
C GLU A 22 4.98 -1.32 -11.00
N TYR A 23 4.91 -1.20 -9.69
CA TYR A 23 5.77 -0.27 -8.94
C TYR A 23 7.25 -0.61 -9.15
N TYR A 24 7.63 -1.88 -9.02
CA TYR A 24 9.02 -2.30 -9.20
C TYR A 24 9.48 -2.23 -10.66
N ASP A 25 8.55 -2.23 -11.61
CA ASP A 25 8.84 -1.99 -13.03
C ASP A 25 9.04 -0.51 -13.36
N GLY A 26 8.92 0.36 -12.37
CA GLY A 26 9.13 1.80 -12.55
C GLY A 26 7.88 2.58 -12.91
N LYS A 27 6.71 1.97 -12.91
CA LYS A 27 5.46 2.68 -13.19
C LYS A 27 5.04 3.50 -11.97
N LYS A 28 4.51 4.69 -12.21
CA LYS A 28 4.07 5.55 -11.12
C LYS A 28 2.65 5.18 -10.71
N VAL A 29 2.51 4.13 -9.91
CA VAL A 29 1.24 3.69 -9.34
C VAL A 29 1.06 4.14 -7.90
N TYR A 30 1.97 4.94 -7.38
CA TYR A 30 2.03 5.34 -5.97
C TYR A 30 1.85 6.84 -5.79
N GLN A 31 1.51 7.22 -4.56
CA GLN A 31 1.49 8.61 -4.11
C GLN A 31 2.46 8.78 -2.95
N VAL A 32 3.02 9.98 -2.82
CA VAL A 32 3.88 10.33 -1.68
C VAL A 32 3.05 11.06 -0.65
N ILE A 33 3.03 10.56 0.57
CA ILE A 33 2.28 11.15 1.69
C ILE A 33 3.24 11.99 2.53
N LYS A 34 3.11 13.30 2.45
CA LYS A 34 3.92 14.24 3.22
C LYS A 34 3.33 14.45 4.62
N PRO A 35 4.13 14.86 5.62
CA PRO A 35 5.54 15.28 5.52
C PRO A 35 6.55 14.14 5.58
N LYS A 36 6.16 12.93 5.96
CA LYS A 36 7.10 11.84 6.20
C LYS A 36 7.51 11.09 4.93
N HIS A 37 6.96 11.45 3.80
CA HIS A 37 7.28 10.84 2.50
C HIS A 37 6.99 9.34 2.46
N TYR A 38 5.92 8.90 3.11
CA TYR A 38 5.45 7.52 2.98
C TYR A 38 4.92 7.30 1.57
N LEU A 39 5.07 6.09 1.06
CA LEU A 39 4.52 5.71 -0.24
C LEU A 39 3.19 4.98 -0.03
N SER A 40 2.22 5.30 -0.85
CA SER A 40 0.88 4.73 -0.78
C SER A 40 0.42 4.26 -2.14
N ILE A 41 -0.18 3.07 -2.20
CA ILE A 41 -0.81 2.55 -3.40
C ILE A 41 -2.27 2.24 -3.11
N HIS A 42 -3.16 2.77 -3.95
CA HIS A 42 -4.59 2.50 -3.86
C HIS A 42 -4.89 1.16 -4.54
N VAL A 43 -5.21 0.14 -3.77
CA VAL A 43 -5.51 -1.20 -4.30
C VAL A 43 -6.97 -1.30 -4.72
N SER A 44 -7.87 -0.89 -3.84
CA SER A 44 -9.31 -0.85 -4.10
C SER A 44 -9.96 0.15 -3.15
N LEU A 45 -11.27 0.27 -3.21
CA LEU A 45 -12.01 1.24 -2.40
C LEU A 45 -11.71 1.10 -0.90
N ARG A 46 -11.54 -0.13 -0.40
CA ARG A 46 -11.33 -0.40 1.02
C ARG A 46 -9.90 -0.77 1.38
N TRP A 47 -9.02 -0.94 0.41
CA TRP A 47 -7.69 -1.49 0.65
C TRP A 47 -6.60 -0.59 0.13
N ARG A 48 -5.56 -0.43 0.95
CA ARG A 48 -4.41 0.42 0.64
C ARG A 48 -3.12 -0.33 0.96
N LEU A 49 -2.08 -0.03 0.18
CA LEU A 49 -0.71 -0.43 0.50
C LEU A 49 0.03 0.80 1.01
N LEU A 50 0.75 0.64 2.10
CA LEU A 50 1.54 1.72 2.69
C LEU A 50 2.97 1.24 2.93
N SER A 51 3.94 2.03 2.49
CA SER A 51 5.34 1.81 2.79
C SER A 51 5.91 3.00 3.54
N LYS A 52 6.51 2.74 4.71
CA LYS A 52 7.15 3.75 5.54
C LYS A 52 8.67 3.78 5.34
N ASP A 53 9.20 2.93 4.47
CA ASP A 53 10.63 2.75 4.25
C ASP A 53 11.00 2.79 2.77
N LYS A 54 10.35 3.66 2.03
CA LYS A 54 10.64 3.97 0.62
C LYS A 54 10.46 2.76 -0.31
N GLY A 55 9.48 1.93 -0.01
CA GLY A 55 9.12 0.81 -0.87
C GLY A 55 9.80 -0.49 -0.56
N ARG A 56 10.58 -0.57 0.52
CA ARG A 56 11.22 -1.84 0.91
C ARG A 56 10.21 -2.82 1.49
N ARG A 57 9.29 -2.29 2.30
CA ARG A 57 8.27 -3.10 2.96
C ARG A 57 6.92 -2.46 2.70
N TRP A 58 5.98 -3.23 2.24
CA TRP A 58 4.62 -2.78 1.99
C TRP A 58 3.65 -3.49 2.91
N VAL A 59 2.73 -2.73 3.49
CA VAL A 59 1.71 -3.26 4.39
C VAL A 59 0.35 -3.06 3.75
N LEU A 60 -0.38 -4.15 3.56
CA LEU A 60 -1.75 -4.11 3.05
C LEU A 60 -2.69 -3.93 4.23
N MET A 61 -3.52 -2.89 4.18
CA MET A 61 -4.39 -2.53 5.27
C MET A 61 -5.73 -1.97 4.76
N THR A 62 -6.71 -1.95 5.63
CA THR A 62 -7.99 -1.33 5.33
C THR A 62 -7.85 0.18 5.22
N HIS A 63 -8.81 0.80 4.53
CA HIS A 63 -8.87 2.25 4.39
C HIS A 63 -8.91 2.97 5.76
N GLU A 64 -9.67 2.44 6.70
CA GLU A 64 -9.77 3.04 8.03
C GLU A 64 -8.42 3.01 8.76
N ARG A 65 -7.74 1.88 8.72
CA ARG A 65 -6.43 1.73 9.33
C ARG A 65 -5.40 2.62 8.65
N TYR A 66 -5.45 2.70 7.34
CA TYR A 66 -4.59 3.58 6.55
C TYR A 66 -4.73 5.03 6.98
N ASN A 67 -5.96 5.51 7.14
CA ASN A 67 -6.21 6.89 7.56
C ASN A 67 -5.59 7.19 8.93
N LYS A 68 -5.58 6.23 9.84
CA LYS A 68 -4.92 6.38 11.15
C LYS A 68 -3.41 6.43 11.02
N GLN A 69 -2.84 5.65 10.10
CA GLN A 69 -1.39 5.56 9.93
C GLN A 69 -0.79 6.81 9.28
N ILE A 70 -1.54 7.54 8.48
CA ILE A 70 -1.05 8.74 7.79
C ILE A 70 -1.37 10.03 8.51
N LYS A 71 -1.99 9.98 9.66
CA LYS A 71 -2.19 11.16 10.52
C LYS A 71 -0.90 11.42 11.29
N PHE A 72 -0.39 12.61 11.13
CA PHE A 72 0.88 13.02 11.74
C PHE A 72 0.68 14.13 12.74
#